data_c54dbf0ea2ab2fb52291ede3609052cc
#
_entry.id   c54dbf0ea2ab2fb52291ede3609052cc
#
_cell.length_a   1.000
_cell.length_b   1.000
_cell.length_c   1.000
_cell.angle_alpha   90.00
_cell.angle_beta   90.00
_cell.angle_gamma   90.00
#
_symmetry.space_group_name_H-M   'P 1'
#
loop_
_entity.id
_entity.type
_entity.pdbx_description
1 polymer ?
#
loop_
_entity_poly.entity_id
_entity_poly.type
_entity_poly.pdbx_seq_one_letter_code
_entity_poly.pdbx_strand_id
1 'polypeptide(L)'
;VSYLAYTWCKRFGGNWRSAARAGLLHDLFLYDWHTHARETGDHFHGFTHPRTAMENAKQYFELTEEEKDAILRHMWPLTPVPPSTRAGYAVTFADKMCCVEETKATVRRLAAVPGHILFAQAAERGKF
;
A
#
# COMPACT_ATOMS: atom_id res chain seq x y z
N VAL A 1 -3.02 0.43 7.92
CA VAL A 1 -1.56 0.15 7.89
C VAL A 1 -0.86 0.88 9.03
N SER A 2 -0.94 2.19 9.12
CA SER A 2 -0.25 3.00 10.13
C SER A 2 -0.47 2.52 11.57
N TYR A 3 -1.72 2.30 11.96
CA TYR A 3 -2.06 1.86 13.32
C TYR A 3 -1.52 0.46 13.63
N LEU A 4 -1.61 -0.48 12.69
CA LEU A 4 -1.06 -1.82 12.87
C LEU A 4 0.46 -1.80 13.00
N ALA A 5 1.13 -1.06 12.11
CA ALA A 5 2.58 -0.91 12.17
C ALA A 5 3.05 -0.29 13.49
N TYR A 6 2.35 0.74 13.95
CA TYR A 6 2.57 1.35 15.27
C TYR A 6 2.43 0.31 16.39
N THR A 7 1.30 -0.41 16.42
CA THR A 7 0.98 -1.38 17.46
C THR A 7 2.03 -2.49 17.54
N TRP A 8 2.43 -3.01 16.39
CA TRP A 8 3.45 -4.07 16.34
C TRP A 8 4.82 -3.60 16.78
N CYS A 9 5.24 -2.40 16.36
CA CYS A 9 6.50 -1.83 16.85
C CYS A 9 6.48 -1.56 18.35
N LYS A 10 5.34 -1.12 18.88
CA LYS A 10 5.18 -0.98 20.34
C LYS A 10 5.31 -2.30 21.08
N ARG A 11 4.74 -3.37 20.53
CA ARG A 11 4.70 -4.69 21.17
C ARG A 11 6.01 -5.46 21.03
N PHE A 12 6.62 -5.44 19.83
CA PHE A 12 7.77 -6.29 19.50
C PHE A 12 9.10 -5.52 19.48
N GLY A 13 9.09 -4.26 19.82
CA GLY A 13 10.25 -3.37 19.73
C GLY A 13 10.42 -2.80 18.32
N GLY A 14 10.96 -1.61 18.26
CA GLY A 14 11.17 -0.87 17.02
C GLY A 14 10.73 0.58 17.17
N ASN A 15 11.03 1.39 16.16
CA ASN A 15 10.64 2.78 16.15
C ASN A 15 9.17 2.93 15.73
N TRP A 16 8.28 2.95 16.69
CA TRP A 16 6.84 3.04 16.45
C TRP A 16 6.40 4.36 15.79
N ARG A 17 7.13 5.46 16.02
CA ARG A 17 6.86 6.73 15.33
C ARG A 17 7.16 6.64 13.85
N SER A 18 8.33 6.12 13.50
CA SER A 18 8.70 5.89 12.10
C SER A 18 7.75 4.91 11.43
N ALA A 19 7.34 3.85 12.11
CA ALA A 19 6.37 2.88 11.59
C ALA A 19 5.01 3.53 11.31
N ALA A 20 4.51 4.34 12.26
CA ALA A 20 3.23 5.04 12.08
C ALA A 20 3.29 6.05 10.92
N ARG A 21 4.33 6.86 10.85
CA ARG A 21 4.51 7.87 9.79
C ARG A 21 4.71 7.22 8.42
N ALA A 22 5.58 6.23 8.33
CA ALA A 22 5.80 5.50 7.09
C ALA A 22 4.52 4.79 6.64
N GLY A 23 3.76 4.21 7.56
CA GLY A 23 2.48 3.58 7.29
C GLY A 23 1.41 4.54 6.73
N LEU A 24 1.44 5.81 7.12
CA LEU A 24 0.58 6.84 6.53
C LEU A 24 1.04 7.27 5.13
N LEU A 25 2.34 7.26 4.88
CA LEU A 25 2.94 7.86 3.69
C LEU A 25 3.32 6.83 2.62
N HIS A 26 3.22 5.51 2.91
CA HIS A 26 3.71 4.46 2.01
C HIS A 26 3.02 4.43 0.65
N ASP A 27 1.80 4.92 0.57
CA ASP A 27 0.99 5.01 -0.66
C ASP A 27 0.64 6.45 -1.01
N LEU A 28 1.51 7.40 -0.71
CA LEU A 28 1.24 8.81 -1.01
C LEU A 28 1.38 9.09 -2.51
N PHE A 29 0.25 9.16 -3.19
CA PHE A 29 0.15 9.54 -4.59
C PHE A 29 -0.45 10.94 -4.74
N LEU A 30 0.11 11.75 -5.63
CA LEU A 30 -0.41 13.06 -6.02
C LEU A 30 -1.36 12.98 -7.22
N TYR A 31 -1.62 11.78 -7.71
CA TYR A 31 -2.50 11.49 -8.84
C TYR A 31 -3.16 10.11 -8.66
N ASP A 32 -4.26 9.86 -9.37
CA ASP A 32 -4.85 8.53 -9.44
C ASP A 32 -3.96 7.61 -10.28
N TRP A 33 -3.27 6.68 -9.63
CA TRP A 33 -2.35 5.77 -10.30
C TRP A 33 -3.05 4.80 -11.28
N HIS A 34 -4.33 4.48 -11.06
CA HIS A 34 -5.11 3.67 -12.00
C HIS A 34 -5.28 4.41 -13.34
N THR A 35 -5.64 5.69 -13.28
CA THR A 35 -5.76 6.54 -14.45
C THR A 35 -4.40 6.77 -15.11
N HIS A 36 -3.39 7.05 -14.31
CA HIS A 36 -2.01 7.25 -14.79
C HIS A 36 -1.48 6.01 -15.51
N ALA A 37 -1.64 4.80 -14.96
CA ALA A 37 -1.21 3.55 -15.58
C ALA A 37 -1.92 3.32 -16.94
N ARG A 38 -3.20 3.68 -17.06
CA ARG A 38 -3.95 3.58 -18.31
C ARG A 38 -3.47 4.56 -19.36
N GLU A 39 -3.16 5.79 -18.97
CA GLU A 39 -2.71 6.86 -19.87
C GLU A 39 -1.27 6.69 -20.35
N THR A 40 -0.39 6.22 -19.47
CA THR A 40 1.05 6.09 -19.75
C THR A 40 1.47 4.68 -20.16
N GLY A 41 0.59 3.68 -20.02
CA GLY A 41 0.93 2.27 -20.24
C GLY A 41 1.88 1.69 -19.19
N ASP A 42 1.98 2.32 -18.02
CA ASP A 42 2.81 1.84 -16.91
C ASP A 42 2.14 0.66 -16.21
N HIS A 43 2.44 -0.54 -16.69
CA HIS A 43 1.96 -1.80 -16.12
C HIS A 43 2.83 -2.31 -14.97
N PHE A 44 3.96 -1.67 -14.68
CA PHE A 44 4.90 -2.05 -13.62
C PHE A 44 4.76 -1.21 -12.35
N HIS A 45 3.57 -0.66 -12.11
CA HIS A 45 3.30 0.20 -10.96
C HIS A 45 3.68 -0.45 -9.62
N GLY A 46 3.46 -1.76 -9.46
CA GLY A 46 3.85 -2.51 -8.26
C GLY A 46 5.35 -2.46 -7.94
N PHE A 47 6.21 -2.21 -8.93
CA PHE A 47 7.65 -2.06 -8.76
C PHE A 47 8.10 -0.60 -8.59
N THR A 48 7.34 0.34 -9.13
CA THR A 48 7.70 1.76 -9.15
C THR A 48 7.02 2.58 -8.06
N HIS A 49 5.85 2.16 -7.58
CA HIS A 49 5.07 2.95 -6.65
C HIS A 49 5.75 3.23 -5.31
N PRO A 50 6.57 2.33 -4.71
CA PRO A 50 7.26 2.66 -3.47
C PRO A 50 8.18 3.85 -3.61
N ARG A 51 8.91 3.93 -4.73
CA ARG A 51 9.78 5.07 -5.04
C ARG A 51 8.96 6.34 -5.26
N THR A 52 7.87 6.26 -6.01
CA THR A 52 6.97 7.39 -6.26
C THR A 52 6.38 7.92 -4.94
N ALA A 53 5.90 7.04 -4.06
CA ALA A 53 5.39 7.41 -2.75
C ALA A 53 6.46 8.09 -1.89
N MET A 54 7.69 7.56 -1.89
CA MET A 54 8.81 8.16 -1.14
C MET A 54 9.16 9.55 -1.68
N GLU A 55 9.28 9.71 -3.00
CA GLU A 55 9.59 11.01 -3.62
C GLU A 55 8.48 12.04 -3.36
N ASN A 56 7.21 11.64 -3.41
CA ASN A 56 6.09 12.50 -3.07
C ASN A 56 6.12 12.91 -1.60
N ALA A 57 6.37 11.97 -0.70
CA ALA A 57 6.47 12.25 0.73
C ALA A 57 7.61 13.22 1.05
N LYS A 58 8.75 13.07 0.39
CA LYS A 58 9.92 13.96 0.56
C LYS A 58 9.64 15.41 0.16
N GLN A 59 8.69 15.67 -0.73
CA GLN A 59 8.33 17.03 -1.15
C GLN A 59 7.67 17.83 -0.02
N TYR A 60 6.96 17.15 0.88
CA TYR A 60 6.13 17.79 1.92
C TYR A 60 6.58 17.51 3.34
N PHE A 61 7.38 16.46 3.54
CA PHE A 61 7.80 16.02 4.87
C PHE A 61 9.29 15.74 4.93
N GLU A 62 9.90 16.06 6.05
CA GLU A 62 11.23 15.55 6.37
C GLU A 62 11.09 14.09 6.83
N LEU A 63 11.76 13.17 6.13
CA LEU A 63 11.74 11.76 6.41
C LEU A 63 13.08 11.33 7.03
N THR A 64 13.02 10.53 8.09
CA THR A 64 14.20 9.81 8.60
C THR A 64 14.61 8.72 7.62
N GLU A 65 15.86 8.25 7.71
CA GLU A 65 16.33 7.14 6.87
C GLU A 65 15.51 5.86 7.09
N GLU A 66 15.06 5.63 8.31
CA GLU A 66 14.19 4.50 8.65
C GLU A 66 12.80 4.61 7.99
N GLU A 67 12.23 5.82 7.95
CA GLU A 67 10.96 6.07 7.25
C GLU A 67 11.10 5.89 5.74
N LYS A 68 12.18 6.39 5.14
CA LYS A 68 12.48 6.20 3.71
C LYS A 68 12.63 4.71 3.38
N ASP A 69 13.37 3.97 4.19
CA ASP A 69 13.53 2.51 4.01
C ASP A 69 12.19 1.80 4.09
N ALA A 70 11.37 2.13 5.09
CA ALA A 70 10.05 1.52 5.26
C ALA A 70 9.12 1.78 4.06
N ILE A 71 9.08 3.00 3.55
CA ILE A 71 8.27 3.36 2.39
C ILE A 71 8.81 2.68 1.13
N LEU A 72 10.11 2.77 0.89
CA LEU A 72 10.74 2.25 -0.33
C LEU A 72 10.64 0.72 -0.46
N ARG A 73 10.65 0.00 0.65
CA ARG A 73 10.75 -1.46 0.68
C ARG A 73 9.47 -2.18 1.12
N HIS A 74 8.35 -1.45 1.30
CA HIS A 74 7.11 -2.06 1.80
C HIS A 74 6.51 -3.10 0.83
N MET A 75 6.86 -3.08 -0.45
CA MET A 75 6.40 -4.05 -1.44
C MET A 75 7.14 -5.40 -1.39
N TRP A 76 8.14 -5.53 -0.53
CA TRP A 76 8.78 -6.84 -0.34
C TRP A 76 7.76 -7.91 0.07
N PRO A 77 7.80 -9.16 -0.42
CA PRO A 77 8.80 -9.76 -1.30
C PRO A 77 8.57 -9.58 -2.81
N LEU A 78 7.56 -8.82 -3.24
CA LEU A 78 7.36 -8.53 -4.67
C LEU A 78 8.58 -7.80 -5.26
N THR A 79 9.11 -6.82 -4.54
CA THR A 79 10.42 -6.25 -4.81
C THR A 79 11.49 -7.05 -4.07
N PRO A 80 12.69 -7.27 -4.66
CA PRO A 80 13.65 -8.25 -4.14
C PRO A 80 14.37 -7.83 -2.85
N VAL A 81 14.43 -6.53 -2.54
CA VAL A 81 15.16 -6.01 -1.39
C VAL A 81 14.26 -5.91 -0.17
N PRO A 82 14.54 -6.66 0.92
CA PRO A 82 13.73 -6.60 2.14
C PRO A 82 13.96 -5.30 2.91
N PRO A 83 13.00 -4.91 3.78
CA PRO A 83 13.24 -3.82 4.72
C PRO A 83 14.45 -4.09 5.61
N SER A 84 15.15 -3.04 6.01
CA SER A 84 16.33 -3.14 6.87
C SER A 84 16.05 -2.86 8.34
N THR A 85 14.83 -2.42 8.67
CA THR A 85 14.46 -2.03 10.03
C THR A 85 13.19 -2.74 10.50
N ARG A 86 12.99 -2.78 11.82
CA ARG A 86 11.74 -3.33 12.40
C ARG A 86 10.52 -2.51 11.98
N ALA A 87 10.65 -1.19 11.90
CA ALA A 87 9.59 -0.32 11.39
C ALA A 87 9.24 -0.66 9.93
N GLY A 88 10.24 -0.91 9.08
CA GLY A 88 10.04 -1.33 7.70
C GLY A 88 9.30 -2.65 7.58
N TYR A 89 9.67 -3.65 8.35
CA TYR A 89 8.95 -4.93 8.40
C TYR A 89 7.52 -4.76 8.92
N ALA A 90 7.32 -3.95 9.95
CA ALA A 90 5.99 -3.69 10.50
C ALA A 90 5.06 -3.04 9.46
N VAL A 91 5.54 -2.07 8.69
CA VAL A 91 4.79 -1.44 7.59
C VAL A 91 4.48 -2.46 6.50
N THR A 92 5.47 -3.23 6.07
CA THR A 92 5.33 -4.25 5.02
C THR A 92 4.26 -5.28 5.37
N PHE A 93 4.29 -5.85 6.57
CA PHE A 93 3.32 -6.86 6.99
C PHE A 93 1.95 -6.25 7.28
N ALA A 94 1.89 -5.05 7.86
CA ALA A 94 0.63 -4.35 8.11
C ALA A 94 -0.09 -4.03 6.79
N ASP A 95 0.63 -3.58 5.78
CA ASP A 95 0.09 -3.33 4.44
C ASP A 95 -0.51 -4.60 3.84
N LYS A 96 0.23 -5.70 3.86
CA LYS A 96 -0.24 -6.98 3.31
C LYS A 96 -1.42 -7.54 4.08
N MET A 97 -1.44 -7.41 5.39
CA MET A 97 -2.58 -7.84 6.22
C MET A 97 -3.83 -7.02 5.89
N CYS A 98 -3.73 -5.70 5.78
CA CYS A 98 -4.84 -4.83 5.37
C CYS A 98 -5.34 -5.20 3.97
N CYS A 99 -4.44 -5.42 3.03
CA CYS A 99 -4.77 -5.85 1.66
C CYS A 99 -5.56 -7.17 1.63
N VAL A 100 -5.14 -8.16 2.41
CA VAL A 100 -5.84 -9.45 2.52
C VAL A 100 -7.24 -9.27 3.12
N GLU A 101 -7.38 -8.49 4.19
CA GLU A 101 -8.68 -8.25 4.82
C GLU A 101 -9.64 -7.48 3.90
N GLU A 102 -9.14 -6.48 3.18
CA GLU A 102 -9.93 -5.75 2.17
C GLU A 102 -10.37 -6.67 1.02
N THR A 103 -9.50 -7.54 0.56
CA THR A 103 -9.81 -8.54 -0.47
C THR A 103 -10.89 -9.51 0.00
N LYS A 104 -10.78 -10.03 1.22
CA LYS A 104 -11.80 -10.90 1.82
C LYS A 104 -13.15 -10.19 1.93
N ALA A 105 -13.17 -8.95 2.37
CA ALA A 105 -14.40 -8.15 2.47
C ALA A 105 -15.04 -7.93 1.09
N THR A 106 -14.23 -7.65 0.07
CA THR A 106 -14.69 -7.47 -1.31
C THR A 106 -15.27 -8.76 -1.86
N VAL A 107 -14.59 -9.89 -1.68
CA VAL A 107 -15.08 -11.22 -2.12
C VAL A 107 -16.41 -11.57 -1.45
N ARG A 108 -16.53 -11.33 -0.13
CA ARG A 108 -17.80 -11.56 0.60
C ARG A 108 -18.94 -10.70 0.06
N ARG A 109 -18.69 -9.41 -0.24
CA ARG A 109 -19.69 -8.52 -0.85
C ARG A 109 -20.13 -9.02 -2.22
N LEU A 110 -19.19 -9.40 -3.07
CA LEU A 110 -19.48 -9.94 -4.41
C LEU A 110 -20.26 -11.26 -4.34
N ALA A 111 -19.91 -12.14 -3.41
CA ALA A 111 -20.61 -13.42 -3.21
C ALA A 111 -22.06 -13.23 -2.70
N ALA A 112 -22.35 -12.14 -1.98
CA ALA A 112 -23.68 -11.80 -1.49
C ALA A 112 -24.57 -11.13 -2.54
N VAL A 113 -24.01 -10.68 -3.68
CA VAL A 113 -24.78 -10.03 -4.75
C VAL A 113 -25.38 -11.09 -5.69
N PRO A 114 -26.69 -11.02 -5.99
CA PRO A 114 -27.30 -11.93 -7.00
C PRO A 114 -26.59 -11.84 -8.35
N GLY A 115 -26.42 -12.98 -9.02
CA GLY A 115 -25.62 -13.07 -10.24
C GLY A 115 -25.99 -12.09 -11.35
N HIS A 116 -27.28 -11.80 -11.53
CA HIS A 116 -27.76 -10.83 -12.54
C HIS A 116 -27.30 -9.39 -12.27
N ILE A 117 -27.12 -9.01 -10.98
CA ILE A 117 -26.60 -7.69 -10.60
C ILE A 117 -25.09 -7.63 -10.83
N LEU A 118 -24.37 -8.72 -10.57
CA LEU A 118 -22.94 -8.83 -10.86
C LEU A 118 -22.62 -8.60 -12.34
N PHE A 119 -23.40 -9.20 -13.24
CA PHE A 119 -23.24 -9.01 -14.68
C PHE A 119 -23.53 -7.55 -15.12
N ALA A 120 -24.55 -6.93 -14.56
CA ALA A 120 -24.87 -5.52 -14.85
C ALA A 120 -23.72 -4.58 -14.43
N GLN A 121 -23.16 -4.77 -13.24
CA GLN A 121 -22.04 -3.97 -12.75
C GLN A 121 -20.74 -4.20 -13.54
N ALA A 122 -20.48 -5.43 -13.98
CA ALA A 122 -19.35 -5.75 -14.83
C ALA A 122 -19.47 -5.09 -16.20
N ALA A 123 -20.67 -5.08 -16.77
CA ALA A 123 -20.94 -4.43 -18.06
C ALA A 123 -20.76 -2.90 -17.96
N GLU A 124 -21.16 -2.27 -16.88
CA GLU A 124 -20.94 -0.84 -16.65
C GLU A 124 -19.47 -0.48 -16.49
N ARG A 125 -18.69 -1.30 -15.76
CA ARG A 125 -17.24 -1.11 -15.62
C ARG A 125 -16.48 -1.33 -16.91
N GLY A 126 -16.96 -2.19 -17.78
CA GLY A 126 -16.37 -2.45 -19.10
C GLY A 126 -16.59 -1.32 -20.13
N LYS A 127 -17.45 -0.35 -19.84
CA LYS A 127 -17.72 0.82 -20.70
C LYS A 127 -16.75 2.00 -20.47
N PHE A 128 -15.90 1.90 -19.50
CA PHE A 128 -14.86 2.87 -19.19
C PHE A 128 -13.47 2.27 -19.54
#